data_e1fc0786e922029d28f83efe4c7dd9cf
#
_entry.id   e1fc0786e922029d28f83efe4c7dd9cf
#
_cell.length_a   1.000
_cell.length_b   1.000
_cell.length_c   1.000
_cell.angle_alpha   90.00
_cell.angle_beta   90.00
_cell.angle_gamma   90.00
#
_symmetry.space_group_name_H-M   'P 1'
#
loop_
_entity.id
_entity.type
_entity.pdbx_description
1 polymer ?
#
loop_
_entity_poly.entity_id
_entity_poly.type
_entity_poly.pdbx_seq_one_letter_code
_entity_poly.pdbx_strand_id
1 'polypeptide(L)'
;MTISLQPGEGAEVKLVMTKGAKVNYSWTANGSQVNFDTHGDGGGENISYEKGRGIPEDSGVIEAAFDGNHGWFWRNRTSAPVIINLKTEGAYTDIKRVM
;
A
#
# COMPACT_ATOMS: atom_id res chain seq x y z
N MET A 1 8.57 -6.96 -1.59
CA MET A 1 8.90 -6.31 -0.30
C MET A 1 8.14 -7.01 0.82
N THR A 2 8.82 -7.26 1.92
CA THR A 2 8.23 -7.93 3.09
C THR A 2 8.21 -6.96 4.27
N ILE A 3 7.05 -6.83 4.92
CA ILE A 3 6.84 -5.89 6.01
C ILE A 3 6.24 -6.65 7.19
N SER A 4 6.88 -6.58 8.36
CA SER A 4 6.38 -7.20 9.59
C SER A 4 5.66 -6.16 10.43
N LEU A 5 4.46 -6.48 10.91
CA LEU A 5 3.64 -5.62 11.75
C LEU A 5 3.32 -6.32 13.06
N GLN A 6 3.73 -5.72 14.18
CA GLN A 6 3.31 -6.16 15.51
C GLN A 6 1.84 -5.77 15.73
N PRO A 7 1.14 -6.37 16.72
CA PRO A 7 -0.22 -5.97 17.05
C PRO A 7 -0.32 -4.45 17.25
N GLY A 8 -1.28 -3.81 16.55
CA GLY A 8 -1.49 -2.37 16.61
C GLY A 8 -0.58 -1.53 15.71
N GLU A 9 0.46 -2.13 15.15
CA GLU A 9 1.43 -1.40 14.32
C GLU A 9 0.89 -1.14 12.92
N GLY A 10 1.30 0.00 12.34
CA GLY A 10 1.01 0.34 10.95
C GLY A 10 2.29 0.55 10.17
N ALA A 11 2.20 0.41 8.85
CA ALA A 11 3.29 0.71 7.94
C ALA A 11 2.75 1.32 6.65
N GLU A 12 3.57 2.14 6.02
CA GLU A 12 3.22 2.82 4.77
C GLU A 12 4.32 2.64 3.75
N VAL A 13 3.95 2.26 2.52
CA VAL A 13 4.87 2.13 1.39
C VAL A 13 4.35 3.00 0.26
N LYS A 14 5.23 3.80 -0.32
CA LYS A 14 4.88 4.72 -1.41
C LYS A 14 5.78 4.51 -2.62
N LEU A 15 5.17 4.65 -3.79
CA LEU A 15 5.83 4.65 -5.10
C LEU A 15 5.79 6.06 -5.65
N VAL A 16 6.90 6.53 -6.19
CA VAL A 16 6.94 7.82 -6.89
C VAL A 16 6.46 7.60 -8.32
N MET A 17 5.36 8.24 -8.68
CA MET A 17 4.70 8.07 -9.97
C MET A 17 4.33 9.40 -10.59
N THR A 18 4.36 9.47 -11.91
CA THR A 18 3.82 10.60 -12.66
C THR A 18 2.35 10.34 -12.99
N LYS A 19 1.58 11.41 -13.17
CA LYS A 19 0.16 11.33 -13.53
C LYS A 19 -0.04 10.41 -14.72
N GLY A 20 -0.97 9.47 -14.61
CA GLY A 20 -1.30 8.51 -15.67
C GLY A 20 -0.45 7.26 -15.68
N ALA A 21 0.65 7.21 -14.92
CA ALA A 21 1.47 6.01 -14.80
C ALA A 21 0.66 4.90 -14.11
N LYS A 22 0.89 3.66 -14.53
CA LYS A 22 0.17 2.49 -14.00
C LYS A 22 1.13 1.51 -13.37
N VAL A 23 0.73 0.96 -12.22
CA VAL A 23 1.46 -0.08 -11.50
C VAL A 23 0.50 -1.20 -11.15
N ASN A 24 0.87 -2.42 -11.53
CA ASN A 24 0.18 -3.63 -11.08
C ASN A 24 0.72 -4.00 -9.71
N TYR A 25 -0.16 -4.38 -8.79
CA TYR A 25 0.26 -4.76 -7.45
C TYR A 25 -0.53 -5.93 -6.91
N SER A 26 0.07 -6.63 -5.97
CA SER A 26 -0.61 -7.59 -5.12
C SER A 26 0.06 -7.61 -3.77
N TRP A 27 -0.74 -7.78 -2.71
CA TRP A 27 -0.20 -8.00 -1.37
C TRP A 27 -1.02 -9.05 -0.63
N THR A 28 -0.38 -9.72 0.32
CA THR A 28 -1.02 -10.72 1.16
C THR A 28 -0.56 -10.56 2.60
N ALA A 29 -1.46 -10.86 3.54
CA ALA A 29 -1.17 -10.88 4.97
C ALA A 29 -0.83 -12.29 5.47
N ASN A 30 -0.51 -13.21 4.54
CA ASN A 30 -0.02 -14.57 4.86
C ASN A 30 -0.93 -15.33 5.84
N GLY A 31 -2.22 -15.40 5.52
CA GLY A 31 -3.19 -16.14 6.32
C GLY A 31 -3.80 -15.33 7.47
N SER A 32 -3.36 -14.10 7.67
CA SER A 32 -3.95 -13.18 8.62
C SER A 32 -4.78 -12.12 7.89
N GLN A 33 -5.00 -10.96 8.51
CA GLN A 33 -5.79 -9.88 7.95
C GLN A 33 -5.32 -8.54 8.48
N VAL A 34 -5.56 -7.48 7.70
CA VAL A 34 -5.19 -6.11 8.07
C VAL A 34 -6.26 -5.12 7.60
N ASN A 35 -6.26 -3.94 8.19
CA ASN A 35 -6.95 -2.79 7.62
C ASN A 35 -5.98 -2.11 6.65
N PHE A 36 -6.48 -1.64 5.52
CA PHE A 36 -5.61 -0.99 4.53
C PHE A 36 -6.27 0.23 3.90
N ASP A 37 -5.41 1.07 3.34
CA ASP A 37 -5.81 2.23 2.53
C ASP A 37 -4.81 2.37 1.39
N THR A 38 -5.28 2.17 0.16
CA THR A 38 -4.49 2.39 -1.05
C THR A 38 -4.76 3.82 -1.47
N HIS A 39 -3.73 4.67 -1.43
CA HIS A 39 -3.91 6.11 -1.57
C HIS A 39 -2.70 6.81 -2.20
N GLY A 40 -2.87 8.09 -2.54
CA GLY A 40 -1.80 8.91 -3.07
C GLY A 40 -1.82 10.32 -2.50
N ASP A 41 -0.65 10.97 -2.48
CA ASP A 41 -0.49 12.35 -2.10
C ASP A 41 0.64 13.01 -2.88
N GLY A 42 0.60 14.33 -2.99
CA GLY A 42 1.63 15.11 -3.66
C GLY A 42 1.10 16.45 -4.13
N GLY A 43 1.93 17.50 -4.07
CA GLY A 43 1.59 18.82 -4.57
C GLY A 43 0.34 19.42 -3.93
N GLY A 44 0.02 19.09 -2.69
CA GLY A 44 -1.17 19.56 -2.02
C GLY A 44 -2.42 18.76 -2.34
N GLU A 45 -2.31 17.72 -3.15
CA GLU A 45 -3.42 16.83 -3.51
C GLU A 45 -3.33 15.52 -2.76
N ASN A 46 -4.48 14.87 -2.55
CA ASN A 46 -4.55 13.52 -2.03
C ASN A 46 -5.75 12.79 -2.61
N ILE A 47 -5.68 11.46 -2.65
CA ILE A 47 -6.75 10.60 -3.16
C ILE A 47 -6.71 9.26 -2.43
N SER A 48 -7.88 8.70 -2.14
CA SER A 48 -7.99 7.32 -1.70
C SER A 48 -8.53 6.50 -2.87
N TYR A 49 -7.77 5.46 -3.26
CA TYR A 49 -8.18 4.56 -4.33
C TYR A 49 -9.07 3.45 -3.80
N GLU A 50 -8.71 2.89 -2.64
CA GLU A 50 -9.45 1.78 -2.06
C GLU A 50 -9.13 1.66 -0.57
N LYS A 51 -10.12 1.23 0.23
CA LYS A 51 -9.95 0.96 1.67
C LYS A 51 -10.63 -0.35 2.03
N GLY A 52 -10.11 -1.00 3.06
CA GLY A 52 -10.75 -2.21 3.58
C GLY A 52 -10.37 -2.49 5.03
N ARG A 53 -11.21 -3.26 5.71
CA ARG A 53 -10.99 -3.69 7.09
C ARG A 53 -11.03 -5.20 7.16
N GLY A 54 -10.05 -5.78 7.87
CA GLY A 54 -9.98 -7.23 8.04
C GLY A 54 -9.79 -7.97 6.73
N ILE A 55 -8.94 -7.43 5.85
CA ILE A 55 -8.73 -7.96 4.50
C ILE A 55 -7.46 -8.80 4.49
N PRO A 56 -7.51 -10.05 3.97
CA PRO A 56 -6.34 -10.94 3.95
C PRO A 56 -5.39 -10.69 2.80
N GLU A 57 -5.88 -10.12 1.70
CA GLU A 57 -5.07 -9.87 0.49
C GLU A 57 -5.82 -8.95 -0.45
N ASP A 58 -5.09 -8.29 -1.35
CA ASP A 58 -5.68 -7.46 -2.39
C ASP A 58 -4.73 -7.37 -3.58
N SER A 59 -5.29 -7.10 -4.75
CA SER A 59 -4.52 -6.90 -5.97
C SER A 59 -5.27 -5.97 -6.90
N GLY A 60 -4.54 -5.31 -7.79
CA GLY A 60 -5.15 -4.40 -8.74
C GLY A 60 -4.12 -3.56 -9.46
N VAL A 61 -4.58 -2.42 -9.96
CA VAL A 61 -3.77 -1.44 -10.68
C VAL A 61 -3.96 -0.08 -10.02
N ILE A 62 -2.84 0.60 -9.71
CA ILE A 62 -2.88 2.02 -9.39
C ILE A 62 -2.57 2.78 -10.67
N GLU A 63 -3.50 3.65 -11.08
CA GLU A 63 -3.23 4.66 -12.09
C GLU A 63 -3.10 5.98 -11.36
N ALA A 64 -1.91 6.59 -11.38
CA ALA A 64 -1.66 7.81 -10.62
C ALA A 64 -2.54 8.97 -11.10
N ALA A 65 -3.37 9.49 -10.20
CA ALA A 65 -4.28 10.60 -10.49
C ALA A 65 -3.54 11.92 -10.66
N PHE A 66 -2.31 12.01 -10.15
CA PHE A 66 -1.45 13.20 -10.21
C PHE A 66 0.00 12.79 -9.96
N ASP A 67 0.94 13.68 -10.27
CA ASP A 67 2.34 13.46 -9.93
C ASP A 67 2.49 13.43 -8.41
N GLY A 68 3.10 12.40 -7.88
CA GLY A 68 3.27 12.30 -6.44
C GLY A 68 3.61 10.90 -5.96
N ASN A 69 3.28 10.66 -4.70
CA ASN A 69 3.56 9.41 -4.01
C ASN A 69 2.25 8.61 -3.88
N HIS A 70 2.24 7.38 -4.39
CA HIS A 70 1.05 6.53 -4.40
C HIS A 70 1.40 5.17 -3.85
N GLY A 71 0.55 4.63 -2.97
CA GLY A 71 0.84 3.34 -2.38
C GLY A 71 -0.16 2.92 -1.32
N TRP A 72 0.35 2.30 -0.26
CA TRP A 72 -0.49 1.59 0.69
C TRP A 72 -0.12 1.96 2.12
N PHE A 73 -1.15 1.98 2.97
CA PHE A 73 -1.04 1.95 4.42
C PHE A 73 -1.70 0.67 4.90
N TRP A 74 -1.06 -0.07 5.80
CA TRP A 74 -1.62 -1.24 6.47
C TRP A 74 -1.53 -1.08 7.96
N ARG A 75 -2.54 -1.60 8.67
CA ARG A 75 -2.53 -1.67 10.13
C ARG A 75 -2.94 -3.05 10.60
N ASN A 76 -2.13 -3.60 11.50
CA ASN A 76 -2.43 -4.88 12.14
C ASN A 76 -3.36 -4.65 13.34
N ARG A 77 -4.61 -5.06 13.19
CA ARG A 77 -5.62 -4.97 14.27
C ARG A 77 -5.81 -6.32 14.97
N THR A 78 -4.98 -7.30 14.72
CA THR A 78 -5.04 -8.62 15.36
C THR A 78 -4.15 -8.64 16.60
N SER A 79 -4.24 -9.72 17.37
CA SER A 79 -3.47 -9.90 18.59
C SER A 79 -2.12 -10.62 18.36
N ALA A 80 -1.77 -10.90 17.11
CA ALA A 80 -0.54 -11.59 16.72
C ALA A 80 0.20 -10.82 15.63
N PRO A 81 1.52 -11.02 15.48
CA PRO A 81 2.28 -10.40 14.38
C PRO A 81 1.73 -10.82 13.01
N VAL A 82 1.79 -9.90 12.06
CA VAL A 82 1.37 -10.12 10.67
C VAL A 82 2.54 -9.79 9.74
N ILE A 83 2.71 -10.58 8.69
CA ILE A 83 3.71 -10.32 7.66
C ILE A 83 2.98 -9.98 6.36
N ILE A 84 3.28 -8.80 5.81
CA ILE A 84 2.77 -8.38 4.50
C ILE A 84 3.83 -8.66 3.46
N ASN A 85 3.44 -9.35 2.37
CA ASN A 85 4.27 -9.49 1.18
C ASN A 85 3.64 -8.64 0.08
N LEU A 86 4.39 -7.65 -0.40
CA LEU A 86 3.95 -6.74 -1.46
C LEU A 86 4.77 -7.00 -2.72
N LYS A 87 4.08 -7.13 -3.85
CA LYS A 87 4.69 -7.23 -5.18
C LYS A 87 4.17 -6.08 -6.04
N THR A 88 5.09 -5.42 -6.74
CA THR A 88 4.76 -4.30 -7.63
C THR A 88 5.46 -4.47 -8.96
N GLU A 89 4.79 -4.04 -10.04
CA GLU A 89 5.35 -4.03 -11.39
C GLU A 89 4.71 -2.90 -12.17
N GLY A 90 5.54 -2.04 -12.76
CA GLY A 90 5.03 -0.97 -13.61
C GLY A 90 5.88 0.29 -13.59
N ALA A 91 5.24 1.41 -13.91
CA ALA A 91 5.92 2.68 -14.13
C ALA A 91 6.02 3.51 -12.85
N TYR A 92 7.08 3.29 -12.09
CA TYR A 92 7.43 4.13 -10.95
C TYR A 92 8.96 4.29 -10.90
N THR A 93 9.43 5.40 -10.32
CA THR A 93 10.86 5.73 -10.30
C THR A 93 11.52 5.39 -8.96
N ASP A 94 10.75 5.19 -7.92
CA ASP A 94 11.27 4.86 -6.60
C ASP A 94 10.20 4.18 -5.76
N ILE A 95 10.62 3.35 -4.82
CA ILE A 95 9.76 2.72 -3.82
C ILE A 95 10.37 2.95 -2.46
N LYS A 96 9.56 3.42 -1.50
CA LYS A 96 10.06 3.75 -0.18
C LYS A 96 9.06 3.39 0.91
N ARG A 97 9.58 2.90 2.03
CA ARG A 97 8.81 2.72 3.25
C ARG A 97 8.90 4.01 4.04
N VAL A 98 7.75 4.65 4.30
CA VAL A 98 7.70 5.95 4.96
C VAL A 98 7.40 5.85 6.45
N MET A 99 7.05 4.62 6.90
CA MET A 99 6.65 4.50 8.29
C MET A 99 6.81 3.06 8.75
#